data_9a072c48528a1e3bfe34581516434316
#
_entry.id   9a072c48528a1e3bfe34581516434316
#
_cell.length_a   1.000
_cell.length_b   1.000
_cell.length_c   1.000
_cell.angle_alpha   90.00
_cell.angle_beta   90.00
_cell.angle_gamma   90.00
#
_symmetry.space_group_name_H-M   'P 1'
#
loop_
_entity.id
_entity.type
_entity.pdbx_description
1 polymer ?
#
loop_
_entity_poly.entity_id
_entity_poly.type
_entity_poly.pdbx_seq_one_letter_code
_entity_poly.pdbx_strand_id
1 'polypeptide(L)'
;MSRTPWIAASCLMVVGVVLFAQQKPIPPRTAADDGFTDTPMLPGLPWHVHDPARPHPPVVTPGATLGAPPSDAVVLFDGRDLSKWAQRGTGADRDKLLDPKWPVQTGYFESGRSGSLYTRDSFGDVQLHLEWASPSQIMGNSQGRGNSGIFLMGLYEIQVLDSYNNRTYADGQAAAIYGQWPPLANAARKSGEWQAYDIVFEAPRFEGDKLVKPAFQTVFWNGVVVHNRKELIGATIYRNVAKYTPHAAELPLMIQDHENPVKFRNIWVRRLGSYDPPEK
;
A
#
# COMPACT_ATOMS: atom_id res chain seq x y z
N MET A 1 -8.40 53.35 60.45
CA MET A 1 -9.24 52.16 60.67
C MET A 1 -9.93 51.86 59.35
N SER A 2 -9.34 51.00 58.58
CA SER A 2 -9.85 50.55 57.25
C SER A 2 -10.32 49.14 57.35
N ARG A 3 -11.60 48.90 57.10
CA ARG A 3 -12.22 47.57 57.09
C ARG A 3 -12.28 47.02 55.62
N THR A 4 -11.58 45.96 55.35
CA THR A 4 -11.61 45.24 54.08
C THR A 4 -12.79 44.21 54.10
N PRO A 5 -13.63 44.14 53.07
CA PRO A 5 -14.68 43.09 53.03
C PRO A 5 -14.13 41.81 52.43
N TRP A 6 -14.47 40.68 53.05
CA TRP A 6 -14.23 39.32 52.59
C TRP A 6 -15.27 38.96 51.49
N ILE A 7 -14.81 38.61 50.30
CA ILE A 7 -15.65 38.06 49.23
C ILE A 7 -15.61 36.52 49.37
N ALA A 8 -16.74 35.94 49.71
CA ALA A 8 -16.89 34.52 49.73
C ALA A 8 -17.16 34.04 48.30
N ALA A 9 -16.24 33.24 47.70
CA ALA A 9 -16.42 32.61 46.43
C ALA A 9 -17.19 31.28 46.62
N SER A 10 -18.44 31.23 46.18
CA SER A 10 -19.23 30.00 46.12
C SER A 10 -18.84 29.19 44.91
N CYS A 11 -18.17 28.02 45.12
CA CYS A 11 -17.93 27.02 44.08
C CYS A 11 -19.24 26.24 43.82
N LEU A 12 -19.86 26.45 42.68
CA LEU A 12 -20.92 25.61 42.15
C LEU A 12 -20.28 24.34 41.58
N MET A 13 -20.45 23.20 42.23
CA MET A 13 -20.17 21.89 41.67
C MET A 13 -21.30 21.52 40.69
N VAL A 14 -21.00 21.50 39.42
CA VAL A 14 -21.87 20.91 38.39
C VAL A 14 -21.64 19.38 38.38
N VAL A 15 -22.56 18.62 38.99
CA VAL A 15 -22.58 17.17 38.91
C VAL A 15 -23.14 16.79 37.52
N GLY A 16 -22.27 16.46 36.58
CA GLY A 16 -22.68 15.92 35.29
C GLY A 16 -23.23 14.48 35.43
N VAL A 17 -24.53 14.31 35.25
CA VAL A 17 -25.16 12.99 35.16
C VAL A 17 -24.80 12.40 33.80
N VAL A 18 -23.87 11.44 33.76
CA VAL A 18 -23.59 10.63 32.56
C VAL A 18 -24.72 9.61 32.40
N LEU A 19 -25.64 9.88 31.51
CA LEU A 19 -26.68 8.94 31.10
C LEU A 19 -26.01 7.84 30.24
N PHE A 20 -25.72 6.68 30.83
CA PHE A 20 -25.41 5.47 30.07
C PHE A 20 -26.69 5.04 29.34
N ALA A 21 -26.70 5.16 28.02
CA ALA A 21 -27.74 4.55 27.20
C ALA A 21 -27.67 3.03 27.42
N GLN A 22 -28.71 2.47 28.04
CA GLN A 22 -28.84 1.02 28.19
C GLN A 22 -28.92 0.38 26.80
N GLN A 23 -27.90 -0.37 26.42
CA GLN A 23 -27.94 -1.21 25.23
C GLN A 23 -29.10 -2.20 25.36
N LYS A 24 -30.03 -2.15 24.42
CA LYS A 24 -31.12 -3.16 24.38
C LYS A 24 -30.50 -4.55 24.25
N PRO A 25 -31.02 -5.58 24.94
CA PRO A 25 -30.59 -6.95 24.75
C PRO A 25 -30.66 -7.32 23.27
N ILE A 26 -29.60 -7.97 22.74
CA ILE A 26 -29.60 -8.51 21.38
C ILE A 26 -30.65 -9.64 21.35
N PRO A 27 -31.66 -9.57 20.47
CA PRO A 27 -32.65 -10.64 20.36
C PRO A 27 -31.98 -11.96 19.97
N PRO A 28 -32.54 -13.12 20.33
CA PRO A 28 -32.01 -14.40 19.89
C PRO A 28 -32.07 -14.49 18.38
N ARG A 29 -31.04 -15.11 17.76
CA ARG A 29 -30.89 -15.31 16.33
C ARG A 29 -32.04 -16.19 15.79
N THR A 30 -32.61 -15.82 14.65
CA THR A 30 -33.67 -16.56 13.95
C THR A 30 -33.14 -17.08 12.62
N ALA A 31 -33.85 -18.03 11.96
CA ALA A 31 -33.46 -18.51 10.65
C ALA A 31 -33.42 -17.41 9.57
N ALA A 32 -34.26 -16.36 9.71
CA ALA A 32 -34.25 -15.20 8.82
C ALA A 32 -32.97 -14.34 8.95
N ASP A 33 -32.23 -14.48 10.05
CA ASP A 33 -30.95 -13.78 10.25
C ASP A 33 -29.80 -14.46 9.47
N ASP A 34 -30.00 -15.68 8.97
CA ASP A 34 -29.00 -16.42 8.18
C ASP A 34 -29.12 -16.13 6.67
N GLY A 35 -30.29 -15.67 6.20
CA GLY A 35 -30.52 -15.32 4.81
C GLY A 35 -31.79 -15.93 4.22
N PHE A 36 -31.89 -15.89 2.89
CA PHE A 36 -33.11 -16.28 2.14
C PHE A 36 -32.76 -17.17 0.93
N THR A 37 -33.59 -18.17 0.66
CA THR A 37 -33.47 -19.04 -0.51
C THR A 37 -34.59 -18.84 -1.55
N ASP A 38 -35.53 -17.95 -1.25
CA ASP A 38 -36.69 -17.60 -2.09
C ASP A 38 -36.56 -16.24 -2.80
N THR A 39 -35.39 -15.61 -2.69
CA THR A 39 -35.07 -14.35 -3.36
C THR A 39 -34.53 -14.59 -4.78
N PRO A 40 -34.51 -13.55 -5.66
CA PRO A 40 -33.93 -13.69 -6.99
C PRO A 40 -32.47 -14.13 -7.00
N MET A 41 -32.07 -14.89 -8.01
CA MET A 41 -30.67 -15.24 -8.27
C MET A 41 -29.88 -14.01 -8.68
N LEU A 42 -28.63 -13.89 -8.20
CA LEU A 42 -27.69 -12.88 -8.65
C LEU A 42 -27.24 -13.17 -10.09
N PRO A 43 -27.24 -12.20 -11.01
CA PRO A 43 -26.86 -12.43 -12.40
C PRO A 43 -25.42 -12.97 -12.53
N GLY A 44 -25.28 -14.15 -13.16
CA GLY A 44 -23.97 -14.76 -13.40
C GLY A 44 -23.30 -15.39 -12.17
N LEU A 45 -24.00 -15.48 -11.04
CA LEU A 45 -23.51 -16.11 -9.82
C LEU A 45 -24.44 -17.27 -9.42
N PRO A 46 -23.94 -18.29 -8.69
CA PRO A 46 -24.75 -19.42 -8.23
C PRO A 46 -25.54 -19.14 -6.95
N TRP A 47 -25.69 -17.87 -6.56
CA TRP A 47 -26.24 -17.45 -5.27
C TRP A 47 -27.53 -16.65 -5.43
N HIS A 48 -28.47 -16.84 -4.51
CA HIS A 48 -29.57 -15.93 -4.30
C HIS A 48 -29.11 -14.61 -3.68
N VAL A 49 -29.91 -13.55 -3.79
CA VAL A 49 -29.72 -12.35 -2.97
C VAL A 49 -29.88 -12.74 -1.50
N HIS A 50 -28.86 -12.46 -0.68
CA HIS A 50 -28.78 -12.87 0.73
C HIS A 50 -28.82 -14.40 0.95
N ASP A 51 -28.18 -15.15 0.05
CA ASP A 51 -28.12 -16.62 0.12
C ASP A 51 -27.33 -17.08 1.37
N PRO A 52 -27.95 -17.88 2.27
CA PRO A 52 -27.25 -18.37 3.46
C PRO A 52 -26.13 -19.38 3.14
N ALA A 53 -26.11 -19.98 1.95
CA ALA A 53 -25.08 -20.90 1.51
C ALA A 53 -23.87 -20.19 0.88
N ARG A 54 -23.96 -18.86 0.66
CA ARG A 54 -22.82 -18.09 0.13
C ARG A 54 -21.71 -18.01 1.17
N PRO A 55 -20.42 -18.33 0.80
CA PRO A 55 -19.31 -18.29 1.73
C PRO A 55 -19.17 -16.95 2.42
N HIS A 56 -19.01 -16.96 3.74
CA HIS A 56 -18.71 -15.75 4.50
C HIS A 56 -17.29 -15.26 4.22
N PRO A 57 -17.05 -13.93 4.26
CA PRO A 57 -15.71 -13.39 4.11
C PRO A 57 -14.81 -13.90 5.25
N PRO A 58 -13.52 -14.24 4.96
CA PRO A 58 -12.59 -14.62 6.00
C PRO A 58 -12.39 -13.50 7.01
N VAL A 59 -12.27 -13.87 8.28
CA VAL A 59 -12.02 -12.90 9.36
C VAL A 59 -10.56 -12.46 9.31
N VAL A 60 -10.33 -11.17 9.12
CA VAL A 60 -9.01 -10.54 9.17
C VAL A 60 -9.02 -9.52 10.31
N THR A 61 -8.09 -9.65 11.25
CA THR A 61 -7.92 -8.66 12.32
C THR A 61 -7.16 -7.46 11.76
N PRO A 62 -7.74 -6.24 11.79
CA PRO A 62 -7.02 -5.04 11.38
C PRO A 62 -5.77 -4.81 12.23
N GLY A 63 -4.78 -4.11 11.67
CA GLY A 63 -3.61 -3.67 12.43
C GLY A 63 -3.98 -2.74 13.59
N ALA A 64 -3.16 -2.73 14.64
CA ALA A 64 -3.43 -1.98 15.87
C ALA A 64 -3.53 -0.46 15.68
N THR A 65 -2.90 0.07 14.64
CA THR A 65 -2.95 1.48 14.23
C THR A 65 -3.15 1.59 12.73
N LEU A 66 -3.54 2.77 12.23
CA LEU A 66 -3.61 3.01 10.79
C LEU A 66 -2.25 2.76 10.13
N GLY A 67 -2.25 2.03 9.03
CA GLY A 67 -1.05 1.61 8.31
C GLY A 67 -0.31 0.41 8.90
N ALA A 68 -0.69 -0.08 10.10
CA ALA A 68 -0.11 -1.32 10.62
C ALA A 68 -0.62 -2.56 9.86
N PRO A 69 0.19 -3.63 9.75
CA PRO A 69 -0.19 -4.81 9.00
C PRO A 69 -1.40 -5.53 9.61
N PRO A 70 -2.40 -5.93 8.80
CA PRO A 70 -3.47 -6.82 9.25
C PRO A 70 -2.97 -8.26 9.43
N SER A 71 -3.79 -9.11 10.06
CA SER A 71 -3.40 -10.47 10.46
C SER A 71 -3.06 -11.42 9.32
N ASP A 72 -3.52 -11.13 8.10
CA ASP A 72 -3.26 -11.91 6.88
C ASP A 72 -2.14 -11.30 6.00
N ALA A 73 -1.46 -10.26 6.48
CA ALA A 73 -0.36 -9.64 5.76
C ALA A 73 0.96 -10.40 5.93
N VAL A 74 1.73 -10.45 4.87
CA VAL A 74 3.16 -10.80 4.90
C VAL A 74 3.94 -9.52 5.20
N VAL A 75 4.55 -9.45 6.37
CA VAL A 75 5.40 -8.32 6.74
C VAL A 75 6.74 -8.44 6.02
N LEU A 76 7.05 -7.48 5.17
CA LEU A 76 8.28 -7.44 4.39
C LEU A 76 9.38 -6.65 5.11
N PHE A 77 9.00 -5.68 5.96
CA PHE A 77 9.93 -4.96 6.82
C PHE A 77 9.19 -4.37 8.04
N ASP A 78 9.61 -4.80 9.22
CA ASP A 78 9.05 -4.40 10.53
C ASP A 78 9.95 -3.44 11.32
N GLY A 79 11.03 -2.96 10.69
CA GLY A 79 11.99 -2.06 11.32
C GLY A 79 13.27 -2.75 11.82
N ARG A 80 13.46 -4.05 11.61
CA ARG A 80 14.57 -4.84 12.18
C ARG A 80 15.62 -5.25 11.18
N ASP A 81 15.23 -5.97 10.12
CA ASP A 81 16.17 -6.55 9.16
C ASP A 81 15.58 -6.65 7.74
N LEU A 82 16.42 -7.00 6.78
CA LEU A 82 16.05 -7.20 5.38
C LEU A 82 16.00 -8.69 4.99
N SER A 83 15.72 -9.60 5.91
CA SER A 83 15.69 -11.05 5.67
C SER A 83 14.68 -11.47 4.59
N LYS A 84 13.62 -10.68 4.37
CA LYS A 84 12.62 -10.89 3.29
C LYS A 84 13.06 -10.36 1.93
N TRP A 85 14.22 -9.70 1.87
CA TRP A 85 14.75 -9.05 0.68
C TRP A 85 16.04 -9.69 0.21
N ALA A 86 16.36 -9.47 -1.04
CA ALA A 86 17.60 -9.87 -1.67
C ALA A 86 18.05 -8.80 -2.67
N GLN A 87 19.31 -8.80 -3.03
CA GLN A 87 19.84 -8.07 -4.18
C GLN A 87 20.23 -9.05 -5.28
N ARG A 88 20.12 -8.66 -6.53
CA ARG A 88 20.67 -9.44 -7.64
C ARG A 88 22.16 -9.18 -7.73
N GLY A 89 22.92 -10.22 -7.95
CA GLY A 89 24.34 -10.11 -8.26
C GLY A 89 24.56 -9.39 -9.58
N THR A 90 25.83 -9.11 -9.89
CA THR A 90 26.26 -8.45 -11.13
C THR A 90 27.26 -9.34 -11.88
N GLY A 91 27.46 -9.11 -13.16
CA GLY A 91 28.40 -9.87 -13.97
C GLY A 91 28.09 -11.37 -14.00
N ALA A 92 29.03 -12.21 -13.57
CA ALA A 92 28.88 -13.66 -13.52
C ALA A 92 27.86 -14.14 -12.48
N ASP A 93 27.55 -13.30 -11.47
CA ASP A 93 26.63 -13.61 -10.40
C ASP A 93 25.22 -13.01 -10.60
N ARG A 94 24.91 -12.44 -11.77
CA ARG A 94 23.64 -11.74 -12.04
C ARG A 94 22.37 -12.54 -11.73
N ASP A 95 22.45 -13.85 -11.78
CA ASP A 95 21.32 -14.75 -11.50
C ASP A 95 21.27 -15.20 -10.02
N LYS A 96 22.22 -14.78 -9.21
CA LYS A 96 22.26 -15.10 -7.79
C LYS A 96 21.51 -14.05 -6.97
N LEU A 97 20.81 -14.53 -5.94
CA LEU A 97 20.23 -13.70 -4.91
C LEU A 97 21.25 -13.55 -3.77
N LEU A 98 21.70 -12.33 -3.54
CA LEU A 98 22.65 -11.96 -2.51
C LEU A 98 21.92 -11.29 -1.35
N ASP A 99 22.54 -11.29 -0.18
CA ASP A 99 22.01 -10.55 0.95
C ASP A 99 22.08 -9.03 0.70
N PRO A 100 21.05 -8.29 1.16
CA PRO A 100 21.00 -6.85 0.96
C PRO A 100 22.15 -6.10 1.63
N LYS A 101 22.66 -5.07 0.95
CA LYS A 101 23.69 -4.17 1.48
C LYS A 101 23.14 -2.80 1.89
N TRP A 102 21.84 -2.58 1.80
CA TRP A 102 21.23 -1.34 2.22
C TRP A 102 21.32 -1.22 3.74
N PRO A 103 21.74 -0.05 4.28
CA PRO A 103 21.85 0.13 5.72
C PRO A 103 20.48 0.13 6.39
N VAL A 104 20.35 -0.69 7.43
CA VAL A 104 19.18 -0.72 8.31
C VAL A 104 19.48 0.16 9.53
N GLN A 105 18.59 1.10 9.80
CA GLN A 105 18.58 1.95 10.97
C GLN A 105 17.46 1.52 11.91
N THR A 106 17.33 2.16 13.08
CA THR A 106 16.20 1.89 13.97
C THR A 106 14.89 2.25 13.30
N GLY A 107 14.12 1.24 12.90
CA GLY A 107 12.79 1.38 12.36
C GLY A 107 12.69 1.67 10.85
N TYR A 108 13.78 1.84 10.12
CA TYR A 108 13.77 2.04 8.67
C TYR A 108 15.06 1.52 8.01
N PHE A 109 15.05 1.36 6.70
CA PHE A 109 16.27 1.20 5.90
C PHE A 109 16.36 2.32 4.85
N GLU A 110 17.55 2.49 4.28
CA GLU A 110 17.84 3.56 3.32
C GLU A 110 18.49 2.98 2.05
N SER A 111 18.17 3.53 0.88
CA SER A 111 18.81 3.10 -0.37
C SER A 111 20.31 3.36 -0.32
N GLY A 112 21.11 2.35 -0.66
CA GLY A 112 22.53 2.28 -0.32
C GLY A 112 23.49 2.33 -1.49
N ARG A 113 23.09 2.73 -2.70
CA ARG A 113 23.93 2.74 -3.92
C ARG A 113 24.61 1.38 -4.20
N SER A 114 23.93 0.31 -3.88
CA SER A 114 24.45 -1.06 -4.00
C SER A 114 23.58 -1.96 -4.89
N GLY A 115 22.61 -1.35 -5.59
CA GLY A 115 21.63 -2.03 -6.43
C GLY A 115 20.28 -2.22 -5.75
N SER A 116 19.25 -2.44 -6.56
CA SER A 116 17.85 -2.54 -6.13
C SER A 116 17.58 -3.75 -5.24
N LEU A 117 16.59 -3.62 -4.35
CA LEU A 117 16.09 -4.71 -3.51
C LEU A 117 14.94 -5.45 -4.20
N TYR A 118 14.93 -6.76 -4.08
CA TYR A 118 13.86 -7.64 -4.55
C TYR A 118 13.33 -8.44 -3.37
N THR A 119 12.02 -8.65 -3.28
CA THR A 119 11.49 -9.62 -2.31
C THR A 119 11.96 -11.02 -2.65
N ARG A 120 12.21 -11.86 -1.63
CA ARG A 120 12.52 -13.29 -1.85
C ARG A 120 11.29 -14.06 -2.33
N ASP A 121 10.12 -13.65 -1.86
CA ASP A 121 8.84 -14.19 -2.30
C ASP A 121 8.33 -13.46 -3.55
N SER A 122 7.54 -14.16 -4.37
CA SER A 122 6.86 -13.61 -5.54
C SER A 122 5.40 -13.30 -5.23
N PHE A 123 4.85 -12.31 -5.91
CA PHE A 123 3.49 -11.79 -5.72
C PHE A 123 2.83 -11.46 -7.05
N GLY A 124 1.51 -11.66 -7.11
CA GLY A 124 0.65 -11.27 -8.24
C GLY A 124 -0.34 -10.17 -7.81
N ASP A 125 -1.63 -10.52 -7.66
CA ASP A 125 -2.64 -9.59 -7.17
C ASP A 125 -2.41 -9.30 -5.68
N VAL A 126 -2.22 -8.03 -5.33
CA VAL A 126 -1.87 -7.64 -3.96
C VAL A 126 -2.46 -6.31 -3.53
N GLN A 127 -2.62 -6.17 -2.22
CA GLN A 127 -2.58 -4.91 -1.51
C GLN A 127 -1.19 -4.74 -0.92
N LEU A 128 -0.51 -3.65 -1.24
CA LEU A 128 0.81 -3.30 -0.72
C LEU A 128 0.72 -1.99 0.05
N HIS A 129 1.23 -1.97 1.26
CA HIS A 129 1.45 -0.76 2.04
C HIS A 129 2.93 -0.53 2.24
N LEU A 130 3.38 0.69 2.11
CA LEU A 130 4.74 1.10 2.47
C LEU A 130 4.80 2.58 2.82
N GLU A 131 5.74 2.92 3.70
CA GLU A 131 6.07 4.30 3.99
C GLU A 131 7.50 4.61 3.49
N TRP A 132 7.67 5.81 2.91
CA TRP A 132 8.95 6.27 2.41
C TRP A 132 9.18 7.75 2.74
N ALA A 133 10.44 8.16 2.79
CA ALA A 133 10.80 9.57 2.96
C ALA A 133 11.98 9.92 2.07
N SER A 134 11.87 11.02 1.33
CA SER A 134 13.00 11.65 0.65
C SER A 134 14.00 12.24 1.66
N PRO A 135 15.25 12.49 1.26
CA PRO A 135 16.18 13.22 2.11
C PRO A 135 15.63 14.56 2.58
N SER A 136 15.81 14.91 3.86
CA SER A 136 15.41 16.22 4.39
C SER A 136 16.25 17.36 3.83
N GLN A 137 17.53 17.08 3.54
CA GLN A 137 18.38 18.01 2.82
C GLN A 137 18.08 17.89 1.32
N ILE A 138 17.50 18.94 0.75
CA ILE A 138 17.19 19.00 -0.67
C ILE A 138 18.48 19.08 -1.47
N MET A 139 18.70 18.08 -2.32
CA MET A 139 19.80 18.03 -3.27
C MET A 139 19.26 17.70 -4.67
N GLY A 140 19.73 18.45 -5.67
CA GLY A 140 19.25 18.26 -7.03
C GLY A 140 17.88 18.87 -7.32
N ASN A 141 17.36 18.56 -8.48
CA ASN A 141 16.05 18.98 -8.97
C ASN A 141 15.45 17.92 -9.89
N SER A 142 14.18 18.07 -10.26
CA SER A 142 13.49 17.16 -11.17
C SER A 142 13.67 15.69 -10.75
N GLN A 143 14.05 14.81 -11.66
CA GLN A 143 14.28 13.38 -11.41
C GLN A 143 15.55 13.07 -10.60
N GLY A 144 16.42 14.02 -10.39
CA GLY A 144 17.62 13.89 -9.54
C GLY A 144 17.36 14.15 -8.05
N ARG A 145 16.10 14.30 -7.61
CA ARG A 145 15.76 14.72 -6.27
C ARG A 145 14.95 13.64 -5.52
N GLY A 146 15.62 12.89 -4.64
CA GLY A 146 14.97 11.87 -3.81
C GLY A 146 14.26 10.79 -4.62
N ASN A 147 14.92 10.30 -5.67
CA ASN A 147 14.37 9.37 -6.64
C ASN A 147 14.54 7.91 -6.19
N SER A 148 13.50 7.13 -6.39
CA SER A 148 13.42 5.69 -6.27
C SER A 148 12.16 5.22 -7.04
N GLY A 149 11.80 3.93 -6.94
CA GLY A 149 10.60 3.38 -7.55
C GLY A 149 10.15 2.11 -6.83
N ILE A 150 8.84 1.90 -6.77
CA ILE A 150 8.22 0.66 -6.26
C ILE A 150 7.71 -0.10 -7.47
N PHE A 151 8.30 -1.25 -7.75
CA PHE A 151 7.94 -2.06 -8.91
C PHE A 151 7.12 -3.28 -8.46
N LEU A 152 5.84 -3.27 -8.77
CA LEU A 152 4.99 -4.45 -8.65
C LEU A 152 5.49 -5.49 -9.66
N MET A 153 5.70 -6.74 -9.19
CA MET A 153 6.27 -7.82 -9.98
C MET A 153 7.68 -7.49 -10.58
N GLY A 154 8.36 -6.47 -10.05
CA GLY A 154 9.64 -6.00 -10.60
C GLY A 154 9.54 -5.34 -11.98
N LEU A 155 8.34 -5.06 -12.47
CA LEU A 155 8.05 -4.61 -13.84
C LEU A 155 7.20 -3.35 -13.92
N TYR A 156 6.27 -3.14 -12.98
CA TYR A 156 5.22 -2.13 -13.05
C TYR A 156 5.46 -1.07 -11.97
N GLU A 157 6.03 0.06 -12.36
CA GLU A 157 6.55 1.06 -11.44
C GLU A 157 5.50 2.06 -10.97
N ILE A 158 5.46 2.27 -9.65
CA ILE A 158 4.95 3.48 -9.01
C ILE A 158 6.15 4.30 -8.57
N GLN A 159 6.23 5.52 -9.11
CA GLN A 159 7.36 6.42 -8.87
C GLN A 159 7.46 6.87 -7.41
N VAL A 160 8.66 6.88 -6.89
CA VAL A 160 9.05 7.56 -5.65
C VAL A 160 9.95 8.75 -6.01
N LEU A 161 9.55 9.95 -5.62
CA LEU A 161 10.26 11.18 -5.91
C LEU A 161 9.96 12.23 -4.86
N ASP A 162 10.91 13.07 -4.51
CA ASP A 162 10.59 14.29 -3.77
C ASP A 162 9.84 15.27 -4.69
N SER A 163 8.52 15.23 -4.64
CA SER A 163 7.63 16.05 -5.45
C SER A 163 7.13 17.32 -4.74
N TYR A 164 7.63 17.60 -3.52
CA TYR A 164 7.28 18.83 -2.80
C TYR A 164 8.00 20.03 -3.40
N ASN A 165 7.25 20.94 -4.05
CA ASN A 165 7.83 22.10 -4.77
C ASN A 165 8.94 21.68 -5.76
N ASN A 166 8.79 20.55 -6.42
CA ASN A 166 9.74 20.04 -7.39
C ASN A 166 9.05 19.85 -8.74
N ARG A 167 9.47 20.58 -9.74
CA ARG A 167 8.92 20.49 -11.08
C ARG A 167 9.66 19.41 -11.88
N THR A 168 8.91 18.50 -12.48
CA THR A 168 9.38 17.50 -13.43
C THR A 168 8.28 17.19 -14.45
N TYR A 169 8.50 16.25 -15.37
CA TYR A 169 7.44 15.76 -16.26
C TYR A 169 6.34 15.06 -15.44
N ALA A 170 5.09 15.21 -15.89
CA ALA A 170 3.91 14.83 -15.09
C ALA A 170 3.84 13.33 -14.80
N ASP A 171 4.21 12.48 -15.75
CA ASP A 171 4.23 11.03 -15.67
C ASP A 171 5.50 10.46 -14.99
N GLY A 172 6.34 11.32 -14.40
CA GLY A 172 7.47 10.99 -13.54
C GLY A 172 7.40 11.64 -12.16
N GLN A 173 6.27 12.25 -11.78
CA GLN A 173 6.01 12.72 -10.42
C GLN A 173 5.89 11.53 -9.44
N ALA A 174 6.07 11.78 -8.14
CA ALA A 174 5.76 10.77 -7.13
C ALA A 174 4.34 10.22 -7.34
N ALA A 175 4.17 8.93 -7.13
CA ALA A 175 2.97 8.16 -7.37
C ALA A 175 2.52 8.05 -8.84
N ALA A 176 3.27 8.56 -9.83
CA ALA A 176 2.98 8.26 -11.23
C ALA A 176 3.11 6.75 -11.51
N ILE A 177 2.25 6.21 -12.37
CA ILE A 177 2.56 4.98 -13.10
C ILE A 177 3.59 5.41 -14.15
N TYR A 178 4.87 5.20 -13.82
CA TYR A 178 5.99 5.88 -14.46
C TYR A 178 6.02 5.75 -15.99
N GLY A 179 6.12 6.90 -16.67
CA GLY A 179 6.13 6.99 -18.13
C GLY A 179 4.80 6.64 -18.79
N GLN A 180 3.71 6.51 -18.01
CA GLN A 180 2.38 6.16 -18.53
C GLN A 180 1.32 7.15 -18.06
N TRP A 181 1.09 7.28 -16.77
CA TRP A 181 0.00 8.07 -16.22
C TRP A 181 0.47 8.93 -15.05
N PRO A 182 0.28 10.26 -15.11
CA PRO A 182 0.51 11.11 -13.96
C PRO A 182 -0.50 10.81 -12.83
N PRO A 183 -0.15 11.07 -11.57
CA PRO A 183 -1.12 11.01 -10.48
C PRO A 183 -2.21 12.07 -10.67
N LEU A 184 -3.44 11.78 -10.21
CA LEU A 184 -4.57 12.73 -10.25
C LEU A 184 -4.34 13.97 -9.40
N ALA A 185 -3.48 13.88 -8.38
CA ALA A 185 -3.12 14.96 -7.49
C ALA A 185 -1.69 14.80 -6.98
N ASN A 186 -1.01 15.90 -6.69
CA ASN A 186 0.24 15.90 -5.95
C ASN A 186 -0.07 16.02 -4.45
N ALA A 187 -0.02 14.91 -3.73
CA ALA A 187 -0.27 14.82 -2.30
C ALA A 187 1.02 14.82 -1.46
N ALA A 188 2.12 15.40 -1.99
CA ALA A 188 3.43 15.39 -1.33
C ALA A 188 3.42 16.16 -0.01
N ARG A 189 3.98 15.54 1.03
CA ARG A 189 4.44 16.21 2.25
C ARG A 189 5.81 16.82 1.98
N LYS A 190 6.29 17.66 2.90
CA LYS A 190 7.61 18.30 2.78
C LYS A 190 8.73 17.28 2.68
N SER A 191 9.84 17.65 2.03
CA SER A 191 11.05 16.85 1.96
C SER A 191 11.49 16.39 3.36
N GLY A 192 11.82 15.12 3.50
CA GLY A 192 12.18 14.48 4.78
C GLY A 192 10.99 14.01 5.63
N GLU A 193 9.75 14.40 5.32
CA GLU A 193 8.57 13.85 5.99
C GLU A 193 8.18 12.49 5.38
N TRP A 194 7.65 11.60 6.23
CA TRP A 194 7.18 10.31 5.81
C TRP A 194 5.93 10.44 4.92
N GLN A 195 5.97 9.76 3.79
CA GLN A 195 4.89 9.57 2.83
C GLN A 195 4.37 8.14 2.98
N ALA A 196 3.09 7.91 2.71
CA ALA A 196 2.51 6.57 2.67
C ALA A 196 1.93 6.28 1.29
N TYR A 197 2.20 5.09 0.78
CA TYR A 197 1.49 4.50 -0.36
C TYR A 197 0.69 3.30 0.10
N ASP A 198 -0.59 3.27 -0.30
CA ASP A 198 -1.45 2.10 -0.29
C ASP A 198 -1.80 1.77 -1.74
N ILE A 199 -1.36 0.62 -2.21
CA ILE A 199 -1.44 0.20 -3.61
C ILE A 199 -2.26 -1.08 -3.69
N VAL A 200 -3.33 -1.07 -4.49
CA VAL A 200 -4.02 -2.28 -4.94
C VAL A 200 -3.56 -2.55 -6.37
N PHE A 201 -2.95 -3.69 -6.59
CA PHE A 201 -2.46 -4.12 -7.88
C PHE A 201 -3.18 -5.39 -8.33
N GLU A 202 -3.77 -5.34 -9.53
CA GLU A 202 -4.26 -6.49 -10.26
C GLU A 202 -3.24 -6.82 -11.34
N ALA A 203 -2.60 -7.97 -11.22
CA ALA A 203 -1.57 -8.42 -12.16
C ALA A 203 -2.17 -8.76 -13.53
N PRO A 204 -1.42 -8.62 -14.62
CA PRO A 204 -1.89 -9.05 -15.93
C PRO A 204 -2.01 -10.56 -16.01
N ARG A 205 -2.82 -11.03 -16.93
CA ARG A 205 -2.97 -12.46 -17.22
C ARG A 205 -2.61 -12.75 -18.67
N PHE A 206 -1.89 -13.85 -18.87
CA PHE A 206 -1.47 -14.32 -20.17
C PHE A 206 -1.94 -15.73 -20.40
N GLU A 207 -2.32 -16.05 -21.63
CA GLU A 207 -2.52 -17.41 -22.16
C GLU A 207 -1.46 -17.63 -23.23
N GLY A 208 -0.40 -18.38 -22.90
CA GLY A 208 0.81 -18.41 -23.72
C GLY A 208 1.39 -17.00 -23.85
N ASP A 209 1.57 -16.55 -25.08
CA ASP A 209 2.09 -15.21 -25.38
C ASP A 209 1.00 -14.12 -25.49
N LYS A 210 -0.27 -14.49 -25.36
CA LYS A 210 -1.40 -13.58 -25.51
C LYS A 210 -1.77 -12.94 -24.17
N LEU A 211 -1.80 -11.61 -24.12
CA LEU A 211 -2.40 -10.88 -23.01
C LEU A 211 -3.93 -11.06 -23.04
N VAL A 212 -4.51 -11.64 -21.98
CA VAL A 212 -5.96 -11.82 -21.84
C VAL A 212 -6.59 -10.86 -20.84
N LYS A 213 -5.81 -10.35 -19.89
CA LYS A 213 -6.22 -9.27 -18.97
C LYS A 213 -5.05 -8.33 -18.74
N PRO A 214 -5.20 -7.01 -18.94
CA PRO A 214 -4.17 -6.04 -18.57
C PRO A 214 -4.04 -5.90 -17.04
N ALA A 215 -2.95 -5.28 -16.60
CA ALA A 215 -2.78 -4.91 -15.20
C ALA A 215 -3.56 -3.64 -14.87
N PHE A 216 -4.00 -3.54 -13.60
CA PHE A 216 -4.65 -2.34 -13.06
C PHE A 216 -4.01 -1.95 -11.73
N GLN A 217 -3.99 -0.64 -11.46
CA GLN A 217 -3.54 -0.11 -10.17
C GLN A 217 -4.54 0.89 -9.60
N THR A 218 -4.82 0.75 -8.30
CA THR A 218 -5.42 1.78 -7.46
C THR A 218 -4.36 2.21 -6.47
N VAL A 219 -4.09 3.50 -6.38
CA VAL A 219 -3.05 4.05 -5.51
C VAL A 219 -3.61 5.17 -4.66
N PHE A 220 -3.40 5.05 -3.35
CA PHE A 220 -3.58 6.14 -2.40
C PHE A 220 -2.21 6.66 -1.99
N TRP A 221 -2.02 7.95 -2.09
CA TRP A 221 -0.84 8.65 -1.61
C TRP A 221 -1.21 9.57 -0.45
N ASN A 222 -0.69 9.29 0.74
CA ASN A 222 -1.07 10.00 1.98
C ASN A 222 -2.59 10.06 2.22
N GLY A 223 -3.31 8.99 1.88
CA GLY A 223 -4.76 8.90 1.99
C GLY A 223 -5.54 9.55 0.84
N VAL A 224 -4.88 10.17 -0.13
CA VAL A 224 -5.50 10.76 -1.33
C VAL A 224 -5.47 9.76 -2.48
N VAL A 225 -6.62 9.47 -3.11
CA VAL A 225 -6.68 8.63 -4.32
C VAL A 225 -5.99 9.36 -5.46
N VAL A 226 -4.92 8.77 -5.96
CA VAL A 226 -4.15 9.32 -7.09
C VAL A 226 -4.23 8.46 -8.36
N HIS A 227 -4.59 7.19 -8.24
CA HIS A 227 -5.05 6.35 -9.33
C HIS A 227 -6.26 5.53 -8.86
N ASN A 228 -7.33 5.49 -9.66
CA ASN A 228 -8.53 4.71 -9.37
C ASN A 228 -8.68 3.62 -10.43
N ARG A 229 -8.26 2.41 -10.10
CA ARG A 229 -8.25 1.22 -10.96
C ARG A 229 -7.78 1.55 -12.39
N LYS A 230 -6.64 2.25 -12.47
CA LYS A 230 -6.08 2.69 -13.74
C LYS A 230 -5.45 1.50 -14.47
N GLU A 231 -5.88 1.30 -15.71
CA GLU A 231 -5.26 0.31 -16.60
C GLU A 231 -3.85 0.75 -17.00
N LEU A 232 -2.90 -0.19 -16.92
CA LEU A 232 -1.52 0.00 -17.35
C LEU A 232 -1.39 -0.30 -18.85
N ILE A 233 -0.52 0.45 -19.52
CA ILE A 233 -0.17 0.21 -20.94
C ILE A 233 0.77 -1.00 -21.05
N GLY A 234 1.56 -1.28 -20.01
CA GLY A 234 2.50 -2.39 -19.93
C GLY A 234 3.56 -2.22 -18.85
N ALA A 235 4.61 -3.01 -18.92
CA ALA A 235 5.78 -2.90 -18.05
C ALA A 235 6.51 -1.57 -18.30
N THR A 236 7.04 -0.97 -17.23
CA THR A 236 7.78 0.29 -17.28
C THR A 236 9.02 0.19 -18.15
N ILE A 237 9.17 1.13 -19.09
CA ILE A 237 10.36 1.26 -19.95
C ILE A 237 10.80 2.72 -19.97
N TYR A 238 12.02 2.98 -19.52
CA TYR A 238 12.56 4.35 -19.50
C TYR A 238 12.59 4.96 -20.91
N ARG A 239 11.98 6.16 -21.05
CA ARG A 239 11.91 6.96 -22.29
C ARG A 239 11.34 6.20 -23.50
N ASN A 240 10.47 5.23 -23.27
CA ASN A 240 9.81 4.49 -24.33
C ASN A 240 8.37 4.16 -23.93
N VAL A 241 7.57 3.73 -24.91
CA VAL A 241 6.20 3.29 -24.64
C VAL A 241 6.23 1.96 -23.89
N ALA A 242 5.53 1.92 -22.77
CA ALA A 242 5.34 0.70 -22.00
C ALA A 242 4.67 -0.39 -22.85
N LYS A 243 5.07 -1.64 -22.66
CA LYS A 243 4.49 -2.80 -23.35
C LYS A 243 4.43 -4.01 -22.46
N TYR A 244 3.48 -4.88 -22.72
CA TYR A 244 3.41 -6.17 -22.10
C TYR A 244 4.36 -7.17 -22.80
N THR A 245 5.01 -7.97 -21.98
CA THR A 245 5.74 -9.17 -22.41
C THR A 245 5.29 -10.30 -21.47
N PRO A 246 5.00 -11.50 -22.00
CA PRO A 246 4.58 -12.63 -21.17
C PRO A 246 5.57 -12.90 -20.05
N HIS A 247 5.04 -13.17 -18.86
CA HIS A 247 5.82 -13.51 -17.68
C HIS A 247 5.01 -14.38 -16.73
N ALA A 248 5.63 -14.91 -15.68
CA ALA A 248 4.95 -15.70 -14.66
C ALA A 248 3.83 -14.92 -13.96
N ALA A 249 2.82 -15.62 -13.45
CA ALA A 249 1.67 -15.03 -12.76
C ALA A 249 2.07 -14.29 -11.48
N GLU A 250 3.20 -14.62 -10.87
CA GLU A 250 3.78 -13.98 -9.71
C GLU A 250 5.27 -13.74 -9.92
N LEU A 251 5.77 -12.58 -9.55
CA LEU A 251 7.18 -12.21 -9.56
C LEU A 251 7.51 -11.38 -8.32
N PRO A 252 8.80 -11.25 -7.94
CA PRO A 252 9.22 -10.42 -6.82
C PRO A 252 8.80 -8.96 -6.96
N LEU A 253 8.44 -8.32 -5.86
CA LEU A 253 8.40 -6.86 -5.77
C LEU A 253 9.83 -6.32 -5.81
N MET A 254 10.03 -5.08 -6.29
CA MET A 254 11.33 -4.43 -6.30
C MET A 254 11.24 -3.01 -5.76
N ILE A 255 12.23 -2.61 -4.95
CA ILE A 255 12.49 -1.21 -4.60
C ILE A 255 13.76 -0.78 -5.33
N GLN A 256 13.63 0.27 -6.15
CA GLN A 256 14.72 0.74 -6.99
C GLN A 256 15.78 1.47 -6.18
N ASP A 257 17.05 1.16 -6.45
CA ASP A 257 18.18 2.02 -6.12
C ASP A 257 18.40 3.01 -7.27
N HIS A 258 18.21 4.29 -6.99
CA HIS A 258 18.46 5.38 -7.94
C HIS A 258 19.53 6.35 -7.40
N GLU A 259 20.46 5.85 -6.58
CA GLU A 259 21.57 6.59 -5.97
C GLU A 259 21.16 7.74 -5.04
N ASN A 260 19.90 7.89 -4.74
CA ASN A 260 19.35 8.87 -3.80
C ASN A 260 19.05 8.18 -2.46
N PRO A 261 19.42 8.76 -1.30
CA PRO A 261 19.22 8.14 0.00
C PRO A 261 17.77 8.25 0.46
N VAL A 262 16.87 7.51 -0.19
CA VAL A 262 15.46 7.42 0.17
C VAL A 262 15.29 6.39 1.28
N LYS A 263 14.50 6.73 2.29
CA LYS A 263 14.20 5.88 3.44
C LYS A 263 12.90 5.14 3.24
N PHE A 264 12.84 3.91 3.78
CA PHE A 264 11.66 3.06 3.70
C PHE A 264 11.38 2.40 5.05
N ARG A 265 10.09 2.26 5.41
CA ARG A 265 9.65 1.58 6.62
C ARG A 265 8.24 1.01 6.48
N ASN A 266 7.80 0.23 7.46
CA ASN A 266 6.44 -0.28 7.58
C ASN A 266 5.93 -0.85 6.25
N ILE A 267 6.62 -1.90 5.74
CA ILE A 267 6.31 -2.50 4.44
C ILE A 267 5.64 -3.84 4.67
N TRP A 268 4.42 -3.97 4.16
CA TRP A 268 3.70 -5.22 4.19
C TRP A 268 2.85 -5.39 2.93
N VAL A 269 2.59 -6.64 2.61
CA VAL A 269 1.78 -7.02 1.46
C VAL A 269 0.78 -8.09 1.90
N ARG A 270 -0.44 -8.02 1.37
CA ARG A 270 -1.39 -9.12 1.45
C ARG A 270 -1.83 -9.54 0.06
N ARG A 271 -1.98 -10.85 -0.13
CA ARG A 271 -2.48 -11.41 -1.40
C ARG A 271 -3.97 -11.16 -1.50
N LEU A 272 -4.42 -10.73 -2.66
CA LEU A 272 -5.83 -10.57 -2.94
C LEU A 272 -6.37 -11.90 -3.48
N GLY A 273 -7.43 -12.38 -2.87
CA GLY A 273 -8.17 -13.57 -3.30
C GLY A 273 -9.36 -13.21 -4.20
N SER A 274 -10.08 -14.24 -4.61
CA SER A 274 -11.38 -14.11 -5.27
C SER A 274 -12.48 -13.74 -4.25
N TYR A 275 -13.55 -13.12 -4.74
CA TYR A 275 -14.81 -13.12 -4.03
C TYR A 275 -15.32 -14.57 -3.94
N ASP A 276 -16.06 -14.89 -2.90
CA ASP A 276 -16.58 -16.25 -2.66
C ASP A 276 -15.46 -17.33 -2.67
N PRO A 277 -14.43 -17.22 -1.82
CA PRO A 277 -13.44 -18.29 -1.69
C PRO A 277 -14.14 -19.56 -1.17
N PRO A 278 -13.67 -20.76 -1.56
CA PRO A 278 -14.18 -21.99 -0.97
C PRO A 278 -13.97 -21.97 0.55
N GLU A 279 -14.95 -22.48 1.30
CA GLU A 279 -14.77 -22.71 2.74
C GLU A 279 -13.58 -23.64 2.95
N LYS A 280 -12.72 -23.33 3.95
CA LYS A 280 -11.55 -24.13 4.29
C LYS A 280 -11.93 -25.31 5.17
#